data_828ff7f214ebcc2eeb2f0b966f20cd63
#
_entry.id   828ff7f214ebcc2eeb2f0b966f20cd63
#
_cell.length_a   1.000
_cell.length_b   1.000
_cell.length_c   1.000
_cell.angle_alpha   90.00
_cell.angle_beta   90.00
_cell.angle_gamma   90.00
#
_symmetry.space_group_name_H-M   'P 1'
#
loop_
_entity.id
_entity.type
_entity.pdbx_description
1 polymer ?
#
loop_
_entity_poly.entity_id
_entity_poly.type
_entity_poly.pdbx_seq_one_letter_code
_entity_poly.pdbx_strand_id
1 'polypeptide(L)'
;FEHQNPKKGGYNSYFKKISDLLTESGIAVIHFINSNTVPRSENDFIQKYIFPFGRCPSLSEVIPAIEKSGLVLADVDVWRKHYYYTLLEWHKNFMNKKEKITKLMGEKFTRIYRIYLWGCAQSFLNDLQVMQLTLTKKIDAVPITKKYLFN
;
A
#
# COMPACT_ATOMS: atom_id res chain seq x y z
N PHE A 1 5.20 5.61 2.71
CA PHE A 1 5.53 4.28 3.24
C PHE A 1 6.20 3.41 2.17
N GLU A 2 5.58 3.24 1.02
CA GLU A 2 6.07 2.43 -0.12
C GLU A 2 7.37 2.96 -0.73
N HIS A 3 7.68 4.25 -0.54
CA HIS A 3 8.89 4.92 -1.05
C HIS A 3 10.00 5.01 0.00
N GLN A 4 9.93 4.26 1.09
CA GLN A 4 10.95 4.32 2.14
C GLN A 4 12.30 3.82 1.63
N ASN A 5 13.30 4.71 1.67
CA ASN A 5 14.66 4.36 1.30
C ASN A 5 15.33 3.57 2.44
N PRO A 6 15.70 2.31 2.21
CA PRO A 6 16.36 1.49 3.24
C PRO A 6 17.63 2.13 3.82
N LYS A 7 18.35 2.94 3.01
CA LYS A 7 19.56 3.65 3.44
C LYS A 7 19.29 4.80 4.42
N LYS A 8 18.03 5.25 4.55
CA LYS A 8 17.61 6.30 5.49
C LYS A 8 16.80 5.75 6.67
N GLY A 9 17.01 4.50 7.06
CA GLY A 9 16.33 3.86 8.18
C GLY A 9 15.08 3.04 7.79
N GLY A 10 14.55 3.24 6.57
CA GLY A 10 13.45 2.43 6.03
C GLY A 10 12.25 2.30 6.97
N TYR A 11 11.72 1.10 7.10
CA TYR A 11 10.55 0.81 7.94
C TYR A 11 10.80 1.05 9.43
N ASN A 12 12.03 0.83 9.93
CA ASN A 12 12.35 1.06 11.33
C ASN A 12 12.16 2.53 11.73
N SER A 13 12.68 3.47 10.94
CA SER A 13 12.51 4.90 11.23
C SER A 13 11.06 5.35 11.07
N TYR A 14 10.32 4.77 10.10
CA TYR A 14 8.92 5.07 9.88
C TYR A 14 8.05 4.67 11.09
N PHE A 15 8.14 3.41 11.53
CA PHE A 15 7.35 2.93 12.67
C PHE A 15 7.79 3.55 14.00
N LYS A 16 9.09 3.81 14.17
CA LYS A 16 9.56 4.56 15.32
C LYS A 16 8.92 5.95 15.38
N LYS A 17 8.85 6.66 14.24
CA LYS A 17 8.20 7.97 14.19
C LYS A 17 6.70 7.90 14.50
N ILE A 18 5.99 6.87 14.04
CA ILE A 18 4.59 6.64 14.41
C ILE A 18 4.47 6.44 15.93
N SER A 19 5.32 5.58 16.51
CA SER A 19 5.35 5.35 17.95
C SER A 19 5.56 6.66 18.73
N ASP A 20 6.49 7.51 18.28
CA ASP A 20 6.79 8.78 18.96
C ASP A 20 5.63 9.80 18.87
N LEU A 21 4.84 9.75 17.81
CA LEU A 21 3.70 10.65 17.59
C LEU A 21 2.41 10.21 18.29
N LEU A 22 2.26 8.92 18.55
CA LEU A 22 1.06 8.40 19.20
C LEU A 22 1.04 8.77 20.69
N THR A 23 -0.13 9.15 21.19
CA THR A 23 -0.42 9.15 22.64
C THR A 23 -0.49 7.72 23.16
N GLU A 24 -0.53 7.56 24.50
CA GLU A 24 -0.59 6.23 25.13
C GLU A 24 -1.83 5.41 24.72
N SER A 25 -2.98 6.07 24.53
CA SER A 25 -4.22 5.46 24.03
C SER A 25 -4.46 5.68 22.54
N GLY A 26 -3.43 6.16 21.81
CA GLY A 26 -3.52 6.49 20.39
C GLY A 26 -3.61 5.23 19.52
N ILE A 27 -4.32 5.37 18.40
CA ILE A 27 -4.46 4.34 17.37
C ILE A 27 -3.93 4.88 16.06
N ALA A 28 -3.10 4.12 15.38
CA ALA A 28 -2.68 4.40 14.02
C ALA A 28 -3.21 3.33 13.07
N VAL A 29 -3.82 3.75 11.96
CA VAL A 29 -4.19 2.85 10.86
C VAL A 29 -3.27 3.12 9.68
N ILE A 30 -2.51 2.10 9.28
CA ILE A 30 -1.56 2.18 8.17
C ILE A 30 -2.11 1.38 7.00
N HIS A 31 -2.40 2.09 5.91
CA HIS A 31 -2.94 1.53 4.68
C HIS A 31 -1.87 1.52 3.59
N PHE A 32 -1.62 0.37 2.97
CA PHE A 32 -0.60 0.23 1.93
C PHE A 32 -0.87 -0.97 1.02
N ILE A 33 -0.23 -0.96 -0.15
CA ILE A 33 -0.18 -2.12 -1.03
C ILE A 33 0.91 -3.06 -0.53
N ASN A 34 0.56 -4.32 -0.36
CA ASN A 34 1.41 -5.38 0.15
C ASN A 34 1.57 -6.47 -0.90
N SER A 35 2.78 -7.04 -1.00
CA SER A 35 3.00 -8.28 -1.71
C SER A 35 2.70 -9.47 -0.80
N ASN A 36 1.88 -10.42 -1.27
CA ASN A 36 1.57 -11.66 -0.55
C ASN A 36 2.61 -12.77 -0.76
N THR A 37 3.74 -12.42 -1.38
CA THR A 37 4.87 -13.32 -1.64
C THR A 37 6.08 -12.96 -0.78
N VAL A 38 7.14 -13.74 -0.88
CA VAL A 38 8.45 -13.38 -0.29
C VAL A 38 8.96 -12.04 -0.86
N PRO A 39 9.81 -11.32 -0.12
CA PRO A 39 10.41 -10.07 -0.61
C PRO A 39 11.08 -10.25 -1.96
N ARG A 40 10.76 -9.37 -2.90
CA ARG A 40 11.34 -9.36 -4.25
C ARG A 40 11.53 -7.93 -4.76
N SER A 41 12.34 -7.79 -5.82
CA SER A 41 12.46 -6.53 -6.53
C SER A 41 11.16 -6.19 -7.28
N GLU A 42 10.88 -4.90 -7.41
CA GLU A 42 9.77 -4.42 -8.21
C GLU A 42 10.03 -4.59 -9.72
N ASN A 43 8.95 -4.57 -10.48
CA ASN A 43 8.98 -4.64 -11.92
C ASN A 43 9.66 -3.40 -12.53
N ASP A 44 10.62 -3.59 -13.44
CA ASP A 44 11.38 -2.51 -14.07
C ASP A 44 10.51 -1.49 -14.80
N PHE A 45 9.39 -1.91 -15.38
CA PHE A 45 8.45 -1.00 -16.02
C PHE A 45 7.82 -0.04 -15.01
N ILE A 46 7.39 -0.56 -13.85
CA ILE A 46 6.82 0.24 -12.78
C ILE A 46 7.86 1.22 -12.23
N GLN A 47 9.06 0.73 -11.94
CA GLN A 47 10.19 1.54 -11.46
C GLN A 47 10.56 2.68 -12.43
N LYS A 48 10.60 2.39 -13.72
CA LYS A 48 11.04 3.35 -14.73
C LYS A 48 10.00 4.40 -15.07
N TYR A 49 8.71 4.03 -15.12
CA TYR A 49 7.70 4.88 -15.76
C TYR A 49 6.60 5.38 -14.81
N ILE A 50 6.38 4.75 -13.66
CA ILE A 50 5.23 5.04 -12.79
C ILE A 50 5.69 5.49 -11.41
N PHE A 51 6.40 4.63 -10.68
CA PHE A 51 6.82 4.86 -9.30
C PHE A 51 8.33 4.62 -9.14
N PRO A 52 9.18 5.59 -9.53
CA PRO A 52 10.61 5.49 -9.30
C PRO A 52 10.90 5.25 -7.81
N PHE A 53 11.67 4.20 -7.51
CA PHE A 53 12.00 3.76 -6.15
C PHE A 53 10.81 3.23 -5.32
N GLY A 54 9.63 3.11 -5.92
CA GLY A 54 8.46 2.50 -5.28
C GLY A 54 8.69 1.02 -5.01
N ARG A 55 8.08 0.51 -3.95
CA ARG A 55 8.15 -0.89 -3.57
C ARG A 55 6.89 -1.32 -2.82
N CYS A 56 6.38 -2.52 -3.14
CA CYS A 56 5.31 -3.16 -2.40
C CYS A 56 5.94 -4.14 -1.39
N PRO A 57 6.01 -3.80 -0.09
CA PRO A 57 6.63 -4.67 0.90
C PRO A 57 5.84 -5.96 1.10
N SER A 58 6.52 -7.02 1.50
CA SER A 58 5.87 -8.17 2.12
C SER A 58 5.66 -7.94 3.62
N LEU A 59 4.71 -8.64 4.22
CA LEU A 59 4.43 -8.48 5.65
C LEU A 59 5.65 -8.89 6.51
N SER A 60 6.41 -9.88 6.07
CA SER A 60 7.64 -10.32 6.72
C SER A 60 8.75 -9.25 6.83
N GLU A 61 8.67 -8.19 6.00
CA GLU A 61 9.60 -7.06 6.08
C GLU A 61 9.08 -5.97 7.04
N VAL A 62 7.78 -5.86 7.16
CA VAL A 62 7.11 -4.79 7.93
C VAL A 62 7.03 -5.15 9.41
N ILE A 63 6.63 -6.38 9.74
CA ILE A 63 6.42 -6.83 11.12
C ILE A 63 7.64 -6.62 12.03
N PRO A 64 8.87 -6.99 11.65
CA PRO A 64 10.02 -6.78 12.52
C PRO A 64 10.29 -5.31 12.86
N ALA A 65 9.90 -4.38 11.96
CA ALA A 65 10.05 -2.96 12.21
C ALA A 65 8.97 -2.42 13.17
N ILE A 66 7.76 -2.97 13.12
CA ILE A 66 6.68 -2.68 14.07
C ILE A 66 7.10 -3.13 15.47
N GLU A 67 7.54 -4.38 15.62
CA GLU A 67 7.99 -4.95 16.88
C GLU A 67 9.13 -4.11 17.51
N LYS A 68 10.14 -3.75 16.71
CA LYS A 68 11.27 -2.89 17.17
C LYS A 68 10.83 -1.50 17.59
N SER A 69 9.72 -0.98 17.08
CA SER A 69 9.21 0.34 17.45
C SER A 69 8.46 0.35 18.78
N GLY A 70 8.19 -0.81 19.38
CA GLY A 70 7.39 -0.97 20.60
C GLY A 70 5.88 -0.81 20.37
N LEU A 71 5.43 -0.79 19.10
CA LEU A 71 4.01 -0.78 18.76
C LEU A 71 3.42 -2.19 18.83
N VAL A 72 2.17 -2.26 19.27
CA VAL A 72 1.35 -3.46 19.27
C VAL A 72 0.57 -3.52 17.96
N LEU A 73 0.66 -4.63 17.24
CA LEU A 73 -0.20 -4.91 16.10
C LEU A 73 -1.54 -5.45 16.62
N ALA A 74 -2.55 -4.58 16.66
CA ALA A 74 -3.86 -4.90 17.23
C ALA A 74 -4.79 -5.59 16.22
N ASP A 75 -4.67 -5.25 14.92
CA ASP A 75 -5.50 -5.82 13.87
C ASP A 75 -4.84 -5.75 12.49
N VAL A 76 -5.22 -6.70 11.61
CA VAL A 76 -4.80 -6.75 10.21
C VAL A 76 -6.01 -7.04 9.33
N ASP A 77 -6.37 -6.08 8.48
CA ASP A 77 -7.37 -6.27 7.43
C ASP A 77 -6.70 -6.44 6.07
N VAL A 78 -7.11 -7.47 5.34
CA VAL A 78 -6.56 -7.81 4.03
C VAL A 78 -7.63 -7.69 2.96
N TRP A 79 -7.50 -6.69 2.11
CA TRP A 79 -8.43 -6.38 1.03
C TRP A 79 -7.89 -6.91 -0.30
N ARG A 80 -8.10 -8.19 -0.55
CA ARG A 80 -7.52 -8.93 -1.68
C ARG A 80 -7.87 -8.35 -3.05
N LYS A 81 -9.11 -8.56 -3.52
CA LYS A 81 -9.55 -8.21 -4.87
C LYS A 81 -10.21 -6.83 -4.97
N HIS A 82 -10.31 -6.09 -3.88
CA HIS A 82 -10.97 -4.78 -3.91
C HIS A 82 -10.30 -3.83 -4.91
N TYR A 83 -8.97 -3.78 -4.89
CA TYR A 83 -8.22 -2.88 -5.76
C TYR A 83 -8.20 -3.32 -7.23
N TYR A 84 -8.39 -4.61 -7.52
CA TYR A 84 -8.62 -5.10 -8.86
C TYR A 84 -9.83 -4.41 -9.50
N TYR A 85 -10.98 -4.38 -8.83
CA TYR A 85 -12.19 -3.73 -9.33
C TYR A 85 -12.01 -2.22 -9.44
N THR A 86 -11.33 -1.59 -8.50
CA THR A 86 -10.99 -0.16 -8.57
C THR A 86 -10.16 0.16 -9.82
N LEU A 87 -9.14 -0.63 -10.12
CA LEU A 87 -8.29 -0.44 -11.29
C LEU A 87 -9.04 -0.69 -12.61
N LEU A 88 -10.00 -1.61 -12.64
CA LEU A 88 -10.87 -1.80 -13.81
C LEU A 88 -11.72 -0.54 -14.07
N GLU A 89 -12.31 0.06 -13.03
CA GLU A 89 -13.08 1.30 -13.18
C GLU A 89 -12.16 2.48 -13.57
N TRP A 90 -10.97 2.57 -13.04
CA TRP A 90 -10.00 3.57 -13.48
C TRP A 90 -9.60 3.38 -14.94
N HIS A 91 -9.37 2.14 -15.38
CA HIS A 91 -9.06 1.84 -16.77
C HIS A 91 -10.23 2.24 -17.69
N LYS A 92 -11.47 1.90 -17.35
CA LYS A 92 -12.67 2.29 -18.09
C LYS A 92 -12.80 3.82 -18.19
N ASN A 93 -12.65 4.53 -17.07
CA ASN A 93 -12.70 6.00 -17.03
C ASN A 93 -11.59 6.65 -17.86
N PHE A 94 -10.39 6.06 -17.83
CA PHE A 94 -9.25 6.48 -18.63
C PHE A 94 -9.54 6.30 -20.12
N MET A 95 -10.07 5.16 -20.54
CA MET A 95 -10.40 4.87 -21.92
C MET A 95 -11.50 5.79 -22.46
N ASN A 96 -12.51 6.12 -21.66
CA ASN A 96 -13.57 7.06 -22.01
C ASN A 96 -13.04 8.49 -22.29
N LYS A 97 -11.88 8.83 -21.71
CA LYS A 97 -11.24 10.14 -21.86
C LYS A 97 -9.93 10.09 -22.66
N LYS A 98 -9.66 8.97 -23.34
CA LYS A 98 -8.38 8.69 -24.01
C LYS A 98 -7.95 9.82 -24.95
N GLU A 99 -8.83 10.28 -25.83
CA GLU A 99 -8.50 11.35 -26.80
C GLU A 99 -8.08 12.65 -26.13
N LYS A 100 -8.83 13.07 -25.09
CA LYS A 100 -8.49 14.25 -24.31
C LYS A 100 -7.14 14.09 -23.61
N ILE A 101 -6.90 12.95 -23.01
CA ILE A 101 -5.64 12.63 -22.32
C ILE A 101 -4.49 12.62 -23.32
N THR A 102 -4.68 12.01 -24.48
CA THR A 102 -3.65 11.96 -25.53
C THR A 102 -3.27 13.36 -26.03
N LYS A 103 -4.25 14.25 -26.20
CA LYS A 103 -4.00 15.66 -26.57
C LYS A 103 -3.19 16.40 -25.50
N LEU A 104 -3.40 16.11 -24.21
CA LEU A 104 -2.74 16.78 -23.10
C LEU A 104 -1.36 16.20 -22.79
N MET A 105 -1.21 14.90 -22.80
CA MET A 105 -0.06 14.18 -22.25
C MET A 105 0.77 13.45 -23.32
N GLY A 106 0.24 13.36 -24.53
CA GLY A 106 0.87 12.67 -25.66
C GLY A 106 0.61 11.15 -25.70
N GLU A 107 0.84 10.58 -26.88
CA GLU A 107 0.61 9.16 -27.17
C GLU A 107 1.43 8.22 -26.29
N LYS A 108 2.69 8.58 -26.01
CA LYS A 108 3.60 7.76 -25.20
C LYS A 108 3.04 7.58 -23.77
N PHE A 109 2.63 8.68 -23.14
CA PHE A 109 2.02 8.63 -21.80
C PHE A 109 0.75 7.80 -21.80
N THR A 110 -0.15 8.05 -22.75
CA THR A 110 -1.42 7.35 -22.86
C THR A 110 -1.23 5.84 -22.95
N ARG A 111 -0.27 5.37 -23.75
CA ARG A 111 0.06 3.96 -23.87
C ARG A 111 0.65 3.37 -22.59
N ILE A 112 1.61 4.06 -21.97
CA ILE A 112 2.26 3.63 -20.71
C ILE A 112 1.23 3.51 -19.60
N TYR A 113 0.39 4.53 -19.42
CA TYR A 113 -0.58 4.56 -18.32
C TYR A 113 -1.69 3.51 -18.50
N ARG A 114 -2.12 3.25 -19.73
CA ARG A 114 -3.04 2.15 -20.03
C ARG A 114 -2.46 0.79 -19.67
N ILE A 115 -1.18 0.54 -20.03
CA ILE A 115 -0.48 -0.71 -19.69
C ILE A 115 -0.37 -0.84 -18.16
N TYR A 116 -0.02 0.25 -17.48
CA TYR A 116 0.05 0.29 -16.02
C TYR A 116 -1.27 -0.11 -15.37
N LEU A 117 -2.39 0.53 -15.71
CA LEU A 117 -3.68 0.25 -15.10
C LEU A 117 -4.09 -1.21 -15.27
N TRP A 118 -3.92 -1.75 -16.48
CA TRP A 118 -4.26 -3.13 -16.78
C TRP A 118 -3.31 -4.13 -16.11
N GLY A 119 -2.01 -3.90 -16.18
CA GLY A 119 -1.00 -4.75 -15.55
C GLY A 119 -1.13 -4.81 -14.04
N CYS A 120 -1.36 -3.65 -13.39
CA CYS A 120 -1.61 -3.61 -11.95
C CYS A 120 -2.90 -4.34 -11.57
N ALA A 121 -3.98 -4.19 -12.34
CA ALA A 121 -5.21 -4.95 -12.09
C ALA A 121 -4.92 -6.47 -12.06
N GLN A 122 -4.16 -6.99 -13.02
CA GLN A 122 -3.77 -8.41 -13.04
C GLN A 122 -2.90 -8.81 -11.82
N SER A 123 -2.03 -7.92 -11.36
CA SER A 123 -1.20 -8.20 -10.16
C SER A 123 -2.06 -8.34 -8.90
N PHE A 124 -3.18 -7.61 -8.76
CA PHE A 124 -4.12 -7.77 -7.65
C PHE A 124 -4.99 -9.03 -7.72
N LEU A 125 -4.94 -9.80 -8.80
CA LEU A 125 -5.50 -11.16 -8.85
C LEU A 125 -4.55 -12.21 -8.31
N ASN A 126 -3.24 -11.93 -8.28
CA ASN A 126 -2.19 -12.90 -7.98
C ASN A 126 -1.40 -12.54 -6.71
N ASP A 127 -0.59 -11.50 -6.79
CA ASP A 127 0.50 -11.26 -5.83
C ASP A 127 0.30 -10.03 -4.95
N LEU A 128 -0.52 -9.07 -5.37
CA LEU A 128 -0.75 -7.84 -4.63
C LEU A 128 -2.08 -7.84 -3.91
N GLN A 129 -2.10 -7.16 -2.80
CA GLN A 129 -3.30 -6.89 -2.02
C GLN A 129 -3.17 -5.55 -1.31
N VAL A 130 -4.27 -4.97 -0.89
CA VAL A 130 -4.25 -3.82 0.01
C VAL A 130 -4.36 -4.34 1.43
N MET A 131 -3.59 -3.76 2.31
CA MET A 131 -3.56 -4.13 3.72
C MET A 131 -3.77 -2.90 4.60
N GLN A 132 -4.51 -3.07 5.68
CA GLN A 132 -4.62 -2.10 6.76
C GLN A 132 -4.10 -2.73 8.05
N LEU A 133 -3.13 -2.08 8.69
CA LEU A 133 -2.61 -2.47 9.99
C LEU A 133 -3.12 -1.48 11.03
N THR A 134 -3.76 -1.97 12.08
CA THR A 134 -4.13 -1.16 13.24
C THR A 134 -3.06 -1.32 14.31
N LEU A 135 -2.39 -0.23 14.65
CA LEU A 135 -1.26 -0.20 15.57
C LEU A 135 -1.58 0.67 16.78
N THR A 136 -1.11 0.24 17.96
CA THR A 136 -1.32 0.93 19.23
C THR A 136 -0.05 0.88 20.07
N LYS A 137 0.03 1.68 21.16
CA LYS A 137 1.05 1.50 22.19
C LYS A 137 0.61 0.51 23.28
N LYS A 138 -0.67 0.49 23.60
CA LYS A 138 -1.25 -0.37 24.65
C LYS A 138 -2.16 -1.40 24.05
N ILE A 139 -2.15 -2.61 24.57
CA ILE A 139 -2.93 -3.74 24.09
C ILE A 139 -4.45 -3.52 24.19
N ASP A 140 -4.88 -2.71 25.15
CA ASP A 140 -6.28 -2.39 25.44
C ASP A 140 -6.78 -1.08 24.79
N ALA A 141 -5.95 -0.43 23.96
CA ALA A 141 -6.34 0.81 23.27
C ALA A 141 -7.41 0.58 22.18
N VAL A 142 -7.53 -0.64 21.65
CA VAL A 142 -8.55 -1.02 20.66
C VAL A 142 -9.58 -1.92 21.34
N PRO A 143 -10.91 -1.73 21.08
CA PRO A 143 -11.94 -2.63 21.59
C PRO A 143 -11.70 -4.10 21.21
N ILE A 144 -11.98 -5.03 22.11
CA ILE A 144 -11.79 -6.48 21.89
C ILE A 144 -12.61 -7.00 20.70
N THR A 145 -13.78 -6.39 20.46
CA THR A 145 -14.64 -6.78 19.34
C THR A 145 -14.67 -5.72 18.27
N LYS A 146 -14.77 -6.15 17.00
CA LYS A 146 -14.90 -5.24 15.85
C LYS A 146 -16.28 -4.64 15.65
N LYS A 147 -17.14 -4.61 16.68
CA LYS A 147 -18.51 -4.06 16.58
C LYS A 147 -18.53 -2.61 16.09
N TYR A 148 -17.50 -1.83 16.39
CA TYR A 148 -17.36 -0.44 15.94
C TYR A 148 -17.29 -0.28 14.41
N LEU A 149 -17.05 -1.36 13.65
CA LEU A 149 -17.04 -1.33 12.18
C LEU A 149 -18.47 -1.45 11.58
N PHE A 150 -19.46 -1.80 12.37
CA PHE A 150 -20.82 -2.15 11.90
C PHE A 150 -21.92 -1.27 12.52
N ASN A 151 -21.54 -0.22 13.24
CA ASN A 151 -22.47 0.74 13.85
C ASN A 151 -22.57 2.00 13.01
#